data_6ac6249b25d673ed90cf45883f1ea03b
#
_entry.id   6ac6249b25d673ed90cf45883f1ea03b
#
_cell.length_a   1.000
_cell.length_b   1.000
_cell.length_c   1.000
_cell.angle_alpha   90.00
_cell.angle_beta   90.00
_cell.angle_gamma   90.00
#
_symmetry.space_group_name_H-M   'P 1'
#
loop_
_entity.id
_entity.type
_entity.pdbx_description
1 polymer ?
#
loop_
_entity_poly.entity_id
_entity_poly.type
_entity_poly.pdbx_seq_one_letter_code
_entity_poly.pdbx_strand_id
1 'polypeptide(L)' 'MQRNEIMQRIIDLETEMFMSVNAEEAVPANTIPAFKEMRRMTYSVLSDKTVALWLCDLETAKKDGRNVMTEKYAL' A
#
# COMPACT_ATOMS: atom_id res chain seq x y z
N MET A 1 0.51 -16.19 9.24
CA MET A 1 1.07 -14.83 9.23
C MET A 1 0.29 -13.96 10.22
N GLN A 2 1.00 -13.28 11.09
CA GLN A 2 0.33 -12.43 12.08
C GLN A 2 -0.16 -11.13 11.44
N ARG A 3 -1.16 -10.52 12.07
CA ARG A 3 -1.77 -9.29 11.56
C ARG A 3 -0.75 -8.17 11.31
N ASN A 4 0.19 -7.96 12.24
CA ASN A 4 1.20 -6.92 12.08
C ASN A 4 2.09 -7.17 10.87
N GLU A 5 2.41 -8.42 10.58
CA GLU A 5 3.21 -8.78 9.42
C GLU A 5 2.43 -8.53 8.13
N ILE A 6 1.15 -8.88 8.13
CA ILE A 6 0.28 -8.64 6.98
C ILE A 6 0.17 -7.14 6.71
N MET A 7 -0.07 -6.35 7.75
CA MET A 7 -0.17 -4.90 7.63
C MET A 7 1.12 -4.28 7.12
N GLN A 8 2.25 -4.73 7.65
CA GLN A 8 3.55 -4.22 7.21
C GLN A 8 3.80 -4.56 5.75
N ARG A 9 3.46 -5.76 5.33
CA ARG A 9 3.60 -6.18 3.94
C ARG A 9 2.74 -5.32 3.01
N ILE A 10 1.50 -5.08 3.39
CA ILE A 10 0.59 -4.22 2.63
C ILE A 10 1.17 -2.81 2.50
N ILE A 11 1.61 -2.23 3.61
CA ILE A 11 2.16 -0.88 3.62
C ILE A 11 3.41 -0.80 2.75
N ASP A 12 4.27 -1.80 2.79
CA ASP A 12 5.47 -1.84 1.97
C ASP A 12 5.13 -1.88 0.49
N LEU A 13 4.16 -2.72 0.10
CA LEU A 13 3.73 -2.82 -1.29
C LEU A 13 3.09 -1.52 -1.77
N GLU A 14 2.23 -0.93 -0.95
CA GLU A 14 1.57 0.33 -1.30
C GLU A 14 2.57 1.48 -1.38
N THR A 15 3.56 1.51 -0.50
CA THR A 15 4.61 2.52 -0.53
C THR A 15 5.42 2.41 -1.83
N GLU A 16 5.76 1.19 -2.21
CA GLU A 16 6.49 0.93 -3.45
C GLU A 16 5.70 1.44 -4.66
N MET A 17 4.40 1.13 -4.71
CA MET A 17 3.53 1.57 -5.79
C MET A 17 3.35 3.08 -5.79
N PHE A 18 3.21 3.69 -4.61
CA PHE A 18 3.10 5.14 -4.47
C PHE A 18 4.34 5.85 -4.98
N MET A 19 5.51 5.36 -4.63
CA MET A 19 6.77 5.94 -5.11
C MET A 19 6.93 5.78 -6.62
N SER A 20 6.47 4.68 -7.17
CA SER A 20 6.50 4.45 -8.61
C SER A 20 5.65 5.46 -9.37
N VAL A 21 4.45 5.76 -8.86
CA VAL A 21 3.55 6.75 -9.46
C VAL A 21 4.16 8.15 -9.42
N ASN A 22 4.90 8.46 -8.37
CA ASN A 22 5.48 9.79 -8.15
C ASN A 22 6.96 9.86 -8.51
N ALA A 23 7.45 8.93 -9.33
CA ALA A 23 8.88 8.83 -9.64
C ALA A 23 9.44 10.07 -10.33
N GLU A 24 8.62 10.80 -11.08
CA GLU A 24 9.04 12.00 -11.82
C GLU A 24 8.92 13.27 -11.00
N GLU A 25 8.31 13.21 -9.84
CA GLU A 25 8.11 14.37 -8.97
C GLU A 25 8.90 14.21 -7.68
N ALA A 26 9.43 15.32 -7.19
CA ALA A 26 10.12 15.31 -5.89
C ALA A 26 9.09 15.16 -4.78
N VAL A 27 9.14 14.03 -4.06
CA VAL A 27 8.26 13.78 -2.94
C VAL A 27 8.91 14.34 -1.67
N PRO A 28 8.21 15.20 -0.90
CA PRO A 28 8.77 15.70 0.35
C PRO A 28 9.18 14.58 1.29
N ALA A 29 10.26 14.79 2.03
CA ALA A 29 10.86 13.75 2.87
C ALA A 29 9.88 13.20 3.93
N ASN A 30 8.92 14.01 4.37
CA ASN A 30 7.95 13.60 5.38
C ASN A 30 6.70 12.95 4.80
N THR A 31 6.56 12.87 3.48
CA THR A 31 5.37 12.30 2.84
C THR A 31 5.29 10.78 3.05
N ILE A 32 6.40 10.08 2.92
CA ILE A 32 6.42 8.62 3.05
C ILE A 32 6.08 8.17 4.48
N PRO A 33 6.70 8.73 5.54
CA PRO A 33 6.30 8.37 6.90
C PRO A 33 4.83 8.67 7.20
N ALA A 34 4.33 9.81 6.73
CA ALA A 34 2.93 10.18 6.92
C ALA A 34 2.00 9.22 6.18
N PHE A 35 2.34 8.83 4.96
CA PHE A 35 1.58 7.86 4.18
C PHE A 35 1.51 6.53 4.91
N LYS A 36 2.64 6.03 5.40
CA LYS A 36 2.70 4.75 6.11
C LYS A 36 1.85 4.77 7.37
N GLU A 37 1.92 5.86 8.13
CA GLU A 37 1.16 5.99 9.36
C GLU A 37 -0.33 6.04 9.09
N MET A 38 -0.76 6.80 8.09
CA MET A 38 -2.15 6.90 7.71
C MET A 38 -2.70 5.53 7.27
N ARG A 39 -1.93 4.76 6.52
CA ARG A 39 -2.33 3.43 6.10
C ARG A 39 -2.43 2.47 7.28
N ARG A 40 -1.49 2.56 8.21
CA ARG A 40 -1.53 1.74 9.42
C ARG A 40 -2.79 2.00 10.23
N MET A 41 -3.17 3.26 10.38
CA MET A 41 -4.39 3.64 11.06
C MET A 41 -5.63 3.09 10.33
N THR A 42 -5.66 3.20 9.03
CA THR A 42 -6.77 2.68 8.23
C THR A 42 -6.94 1.18 8.43
N TYR A 43 -5.85 0.43 8.36
CA TYR A 43 -5.92 -1.02 8.44
C TYR A 43 -6.14 -1.53 9.87
N SER A 44 -5.85 -0.72 10.88
CA SER A 44 -6.04 -1.13 12.27
C SER A 44 -7.50 -1.34 12.64
N VAL A 45 -8.42 -0.71 11.91
CA VAL A 45 -9.86 -0.83 12.16
C VAL A 45 -10.54 -1.88 11.28
N LEU A 46 -9.80 -2.50 10.36
CA LEU A 46 -10.33 -3.53 9.49
C LEU A 46 -10.18 -4.92 10.11
N SER A 47 -11.04 -5.85 9.70
CA SER A 47 -10.92 -7.24 10.16
C SER A 47 -9.69 -7.90 9.55
N ASP A 48 -9.19 -8.93 10.22
CA ASP A 48 -8.04 -9.69 9.74
C ASP A 48 -8.30 -10.28 8.35
N LYS A 49 -9.51 -10.75 8.12
CA LYS A 49 -9.90 -11.32 6.84
C LYS A 49 -9.82 -10.26 5.73
N THR A 50 -10.33 -9.06 5.99
CA THR A 50 -10.30 -7.97 5.02
C THR A 50 -8.87 -7.56 4.69
N VAL A 51 -8.02 -7.45 5.71
CA VAL A 51 -6.62 -7.10 5.54
C VAL A 51 -5.90 -8.17 4.72
N ALA A 52 -6.15 -9.44 5.02
CA ALA A 52 -5.52 -10.56 4.30
C ALA A 52 -5.94 -10.59 2.82
N LEU A 53 -7.22 -10.33 2.55
CA LEU A 53 -7.72 -10.29 1.16
C LEU A 53 -7.07 -9.14 0.40
N TRP A 54 -6.93 -7.98 1.04
CA TRP A 54 -6.28 -6.83 0.41
C TRP A 54 -4.81 -7.11 0.09
N LEU A 55 -4.10 -7.78 1.00
CA LEU A 55 -2.72 -8.19 0.73
C LEU A 55 -2.65 -9.11 -0.48
N CYS A 56 -3.57 -10.07 -0.58
CA CYS A 56 -3.62 -10.97 -1.72
C CYS A 56 -3.81 -10.20 -3.03
N ASP A 57 -4.71 -9.21 -3.04
CA ASP A 57 -4.96 -8.38 -4.21
C ASP A 57 -3.72 -7.58 -4.60
N LEU A 58 -3.02 -7.02 -3.62
CA LEU A 58 -1.80 -6.25 -3.88
C LEU A 58 -0.68 -7.12 -4.44
N GLU A 59 -0.50 -8.30 -3.90
CA GLU A 59 0.52 -9.22 -4.38
C GLU A 59 0.22 -9.70 -5.79
N THR A 60 -1.05 -9.97 -6.07
CA THR A 60 -1.48 -10.35 -7.41
C THR A 60 -1.24 -9.22 -8.41
N ALA A 61 -1.59 -7.99 -8.03
CA ALA A 61 -1.37 -6.83 -8.89
C ALA A 61 0.12 -6.64 -9.18
N LYS A 62 0.97 -6.78 -8.17
CA LYS A 62 2.41 -6.67 -8.35
C LYS A 62 2.95 -7.74 -9.29
N LYS A 63 2.49 -8.97 -9.13
CA LYS A 63 2.88 -10.10 -9.98
C LYS A 63 2.49 -9.86 -11.43
N ASP A 64 1.32 -9.25 -11.65
CA ASP A 64 0.81 -8.96 -12.99
C ASP A 64 1.38 -7.66 -13.58
N GLY A 65 2.25 -6.98 -12.85
CA GLY A 65 2.81 -5.70 -13.30
C GLY A 65 1.83 -4.53 -13.20
N ARG A 66 0.75 -4.69 -12.46
CA ARG A 66 -0.25 -3.63 -12.27
C ARG A 66 0.11 -2.80 -11.05
N ASN A 67 -0.27 -1.52 -11.10
CA ASN A 67 -0.08 -0.61 -9.98
C ASN A 67 -1.44 -0.10 -9.52
N VAL A 68 -1.91 -0.58 -8.36
CA VAL A 68 -3.24 -0.23 -7.85
C VAL A 68 -3.35 1.25 -7.51
N MET A 69 -2.26 1.92 -7.20
CA MET A 69 -2.29 3.37 -6.96
C MET A 69 -2.60 4.12 -8.24
N THR A 70 -2.01 3.70 -9.36
CA THR A 70 -2.31 4.27 -10.66
C THR A 70 -3.76 3.99 -11.05
N GLU A 71 -4.20 2.75 -10.88
CA GLU A 71 -5.57 2.37 -11.21
C GLU A 71 -6.61 3.13 -10.39
N LYS A 72 -6.29 3.39 -9.12
CA LYS A 72 -7.21 4.06 -8.21
C LYS A 72 -7.30 5.57 -8.47
N TYR A 73 -6.20 6.20 -8.85
CA TYR A 73 -6.14 7.66 -8.99
C TYR A 73 -6.05 8.15 -10.42
N ALA A 74 -5.91 7.27 -11.39
CA ALA A 74 -5.80 7.64 -12.80
C ALA A 74 -7.20 7.72 -13.45
N LEU A 75 -7.92 8.74 -13.10
CA LEU A 75 -9.25 8.94 -13.66
C LEU A 75 -9.28 10.12 -14.61
#